data_d7d6a290482560671e3bfbc83e117478
#
_entry.id   d7d6a290482560671e3bfbc83e117478
#
_cell.length_a   1.000
_cell.length_b   1.000
_cell.length_c   1.000
_cell.angle_alpha   90.00
_cell.angle_beta   90.00
_cell.angle_gamma   90.00
#
_symmetry.space_group_name_H-M   'P 1'
#
loop_
_entity.id
_entity.type
_entity.pdbx_description
1 polymer ?
#
loop_
_entity_poly.entity_id
_entity_poly.type
_entity_poly.pdbx_seq_one_letter_code
_entity_poly.pdbx_strand_id
1 'polypeptide(L)'
;SHLEFLPQETIIFANGLYEQIFKVSISETSSFLFTDLIRLGRSSSGESIESGVFRSKLEIMRNNDLLDDWEYVDQIELSKASFVAKSGMDYMPVFGSLIWICEKDFSKSKINSLVGNIKKIFNETNNNLSIGILENGISVRFLGSSSQDARKCFFCIWKQIRSVCGFCEPKYQGVWPLQDSMNY
;
A
#
# COMPACT_ATOMS: atom_id res chain seq x y z
N SER A 1 -2.59 -6.98 19.57
CA SER A 1 -2.62 -7.91 18.41
C SER A 1 -2.12 -7.21 17.15
N HIS A 2 -1.71 -8.00 16.12
CA HIS A 2 -1.23 -7.49 14.84
C HIS A 2 -1.88 -8.26 13.69
N LEU A 3 -2.43 -7.55 12.71
CA LEU A 3 -3.00 -8.12 11.49
C LEU A 3 -2.28 -7.56 10.27
N GLU A 4 -1.87 -8.44 9.37
CA GLU A 4 -1.31 -8.10 8.06
C GLU A 4 -2.25 -8.60 6.97
N PHE A 5 -2.83 -7.69 6.20
CA PHE A 5 -3.69 -8.02 5.06
C PHE A 5 -2.98 -7.60 3.77
N LEU A 6 -2.43 -8.59 3.07
CA LEU A 6 -1.55 -8.44 1.92
C LEU A 6 -2.15 -9.15 0.69
N PRO A 7 -3.22 -8.60 0.09
CA PRO A 7 -3.87 -9.22 -1.06
C PRO A 7 -2.96 -9.24 -2.29
N GLN A 8 -3.33 -10.08 -3.23
CA GLN A 8 -2.73 -10.11 -4.56
C GLN A 8 -3.07 -8.84 -5.36
N GLU A 9 -2.30 -8.61 -6.44
CA GLU A 9 -2.57 -7.54 -7.39
C GLU A 9 -3.95 -7.68 -8.03
N THR A 10 -4.70 -6.59 -8.06
CA THR A 10 -5.96 -6.47 -8.80
C THR A 10 -5.69 -5.88 -10.18
N ILE A 11 -6.11 -6.59 -11.23
CA ILE A 11 -5.97 -6.12 -12.63
C ILE A 11 -7.33 -5.65 -13.11
N ILE A 12 -7.42 -4.37 -13.47
CA ILE A 12 -8.63 -3.76 -14.04
C ILE A 12 -8.51 -3.77 -15.56
N PHE A 13 -9.37 -4.51 -16.22
CA PHE A 13 -9.41 -4.56 -17.68
C PHE A 13 -9.89 -3.23 -18.28
N ALA A 14 -9.67 -3.04 -19.58
CA ALA A 14 -9.89 -1.78 -20.30
C ALA A 14 -11.25 -1.11 -20.00
N ASN A 15 -12.32 -1.90 -19.87
CA ASN A 15 -13.68 -1.43 -19.64
C ASN A 15 -14.25 -1.93 -18.29
N GLY A 16 -13.37 -2.40 -17.39
CA GLY A 16 -13.79 -2.93 -16.11
C GLY A 16 -14.35 -1.84 -15.19
N LEU A 17 -15.49 -2.12 -14.57
CA LEU A 17 -16.04 -1.31 -13.49
C LEU A 17 -15.87 -2.10 -12.20
N TYR A 18 -15.05 -1.58 -11.29
CA TYR A 18 -14.76 -2.27 -10.05
C TYR A 18 -14.76 -1.31 -8.86
N GLU A 19 -15.45 -1.69 -7.83
CA GLU A 19 -15.49 -0.97 -6.56
C GLU A 19 -15.15 -1.92 -5.41
N GLN A 20 -14.31 -1.45 -4.50
CA GLN A 20 -14.00 -2.16 -3.26
C GLN A 20 -14.10 -1.22 -2.06
N ILE A 21 -14.59 -1.76 -0.94
CA ILE A 21 -14.71 -1.04 0.31
C ILE A 21 -14.12 -1.93 1.41
N PHE A 22 -13.08 -1.44 2.07
CA PHE A 22 -12.50 -2.07 3.24
C PHE A 22 -12.89 -1.29 4.49
N LYS A 23 -13.49 -1.97 5.45
CA LYS A 23 -13.80 -1.43 6.78
C LYS A 23 -13.05 -2.24 7.81
N VAL A 24 -12.22 -1.57 8.56
CA VAL A 24 -11.33 -2.19 9.55
C VAL A 24 -11.57 -1.55 10.90
N SER A 25 -11.77 -2.37 11.91
CA SER A 25 -11.91 -1.95 13.29
C SER A 25 -10.80 -2.57 14.13
N ILE A 26 -10.01 -1.73 14.79
CA ILE A 26 -8.87 -2.14 15.61
C ILE A 26 -9.00 -1.62 17.03
N SER A 27 -8.47 -2.36 18.01
CA SER A 27 -8.40 -1.88 19.39
C SER A 27 -7.21 -0.94 19.60
N GLU A 28 -7.14 -0.25 20.73
CA GLU A 28 -6.05 0.67 21.08
C GLU A 28 -4.66 0.01 21.04
N THR A 29 -4.60 -1.26 21.47
CA THR A 29 -3.36 -2.05 21.54
C THR A 29 -3.11 -2.90 20.30
N SER A 30 -3.86 -2.65 19.22
CA SER A 30 -3.72 -3.40 17.96
C SER A 30 -3.00 -2.58 16.90
N SER A 31 -2.34 -3.29 16.00
CA SER A 31 -1.76 -2.71 14.80
C SER A 31 -2.24 -3.43 13.54
N PHE A 32 -2.29 -2.71 12.44
CA PHE A 32 -2.80 -3.19 11.16
C PHE A 32 -1.90 -2.77 10.02
N LEU A 33 -1.54 -3.71 9.16
CA LEU A 33 -0.84 -3.47 7.92
C LEU A 33 -1.71 -3.89 6.74
N PHE A 34 -1.88 -2.99 5.80
CA PHE A 34 -2.65 -3.19 4.57
C PHE A 34 -1.81 -2.87 3.35
N THR A 35 -1.92 -3.68 2.31
CA THR A 35 -1.44 -3.33 0.97
C THR A 35 -2.54 -3.47 -0.04
N ASP A 36 -2.53 -2.62 -1.04
CA ASP A 36 -3.39 -2.72 -2.23
C ASP A 36 -2.57 -2.38 -3.47
N LEU A 37 -2.59 -3.24 -4.46
CA LEU A 37 -1.82 -3.08 -5.68
C LEU A 37 -2.74 -3.25 -6.88
N ILE A 38 -2.87 -2.18 -7.66
CA ILE A 38 -3.78 -2.08 -8.78
C ILE A 38 -3.00 -1.91 -10.07
N ARG A 39 -3.33 -2.71 -11.07
CA ARG A 39 -2.86 -2.53 -12.44
C ARG A 39 -4.02 -2.18 -13.36
N LEU A 40 -3.87 -1.12 -14.13
CA LEU A 40 -4.83 -0.70 -15.14
C LEU A 40 -4.43 -1.28 -16.50
N GLY A 41 -5.28 -2.15 -17.04
CA GLY A 41 -5.05 -2.83 -18.30
C GLY A 41 -4.06 -4.00 -18.24
N ARG A 42 -4.09 -4.83 -19.29
CA ARG A 42 -3.16 -5.95 -19.50
C ARG A 42 -2.05 -5.51 -20.44
N SER A 43 -0.96 -4.95 -19.89
CA SER A 43 0.16 -4.42 -20.70
C SER A 43 0.77 -5.46 -21.65
N SER A 44 0.79 -6.74 -21.27
CA SER A 44 1.25 -7.83 -22.13
C SER A 44 0.43 -8.02 -23.39
N SER A 45 -0.82 -7.56 -23.39
CA SER A 45 -1.75 -7.59 -24.54
C SER A 45 -1.91 -6.23 -25.22
N GLY A 46 -1.08 -5.24 -24.84
CA GLY A 46 -1.21 -3.86 -25.36
C GLY A 46 -2.47 -3.13 -24.89
N GLU A 47 -3.16 -3.65 -23.86
CA GLU A 47 -4.40 -3.10 -23.34
C GLU A 47 -4.11 -1.98 -22.34
N SER A 48 -4.76 -0.85 -22.51
CA SER A 48 -4.80 0.27 -21.56
C SER A 48 -6.22 0.51 -21.08
N ILE A 49 -6.39 1.34 -20.04
CA ILE A 49 -7.72 1.70 -19.57
C ILE A 49 -8.44 2.59 -20.61
N GLU A 50 -9.59 2.14 -21.07
CA GLU A 50 -10.42 2.85 -22.08
C GLU A 50 -11.58 3.60 -21.40
N SER A 51 -12.56 2.86 -20.86
CA SER A 51 -13.72 3.39 -20.16
C SER A 51 -13.92 2.78 -18.77
N GLY A 52 -12.94 2.00 -18.31
CA GLY A 52 -12.97 1.37 -16.99
C GLY A 52 -12.83 2.38 -15.85
N VAL A 53 -13.38 2.02 -14.71
CA VAL A 53 -13.25 2.78 -13.47
C VAL A 53 -12.96 1.83 -12.32
N PHE A 54 -11.93 2.16 -11.55
CA PHE A 54 -11.64 1.53 -10.27
C PHE A 54 -11.93 2.51 -9.14
N ARG A 55 -12.70 2.07 -8.15
CA ARG A 55 -12.93 2.81 -6.90
C ARG A 55 -12.51 1.97 -5.72
N SER A 56 -11.77 2.56 -4.81
CA SER A 56 -11.39 1.95 -3.55
C SER A 56 -11.66 2.90 -2.40
N LYS A 57 -12.23 2.37 -1.32
CA LYS A 57 -12.38 3.07 -0.06
C LYS A 57 -11.83 2.21 1.05
N LEU A 58 -10.91 2.76 1.84
CA LEU A 58 -10.38 2.16 3.06
C LEU A 58 -10.78 3.03 4.25
N GLU A 59 -11.47 2.43 5.20
CA GLU A 59 -11.89 3.06 6.45
C GLU A 59 -11.30 2.26 7.61
N ILE A 60 -10.43 2.89 8.41
CA ILE A 60 -9.86 2.28 9.61
C ILE A 60 -10.34 3.07 10.81
N MET A 61 -11.03 2.40 11.72
CA MET A 61 -11.52 2.94 12.97
C MET A 61 -10.82 2.27 14.15
N ARG A 62 -10.55 3.03 15.18
CA ARG A 62 -10.05 2.53 16.44
C ARG A 62 -11.17 2.53 17.47
N ASN A 63 -11.51 1.36 17.94
CA ASN A 63 -12.52 1.23 18.98
C ASN A 63 -11.87 1.49 20.34
N ASN A 64 -12.47 2.40 21.09
CA ASN A 64 -12.25 2.54 22.51
C ASN A 64 -13.58 2.35 23.25
N ASP A 65 -13.54 2.19 24.58
CA ASP A 65 -14.72 1.89 25.41
C ASP A 65 -15.80 2.99 25.38
N LEU A 66 -15.51 4.17 24.83
CA LEU A 66 -16.38 5.33 24.86
C LEU A 66 -16.88 5.79 23.48
N LEU A 67 -16.02 5.78 22.47
CA LEU A 67 -16.33 6.26 21.12
C LEU A 67 -15.40 5.60 20.09
N ASP A 68 -15.90 5.39 18.89
CA ASP A 68 -15.08 4.96 17.75
C ASP A 68 -14.39 6.17 17.13
N ASP A 69 -13.05 6.15 17.11
CA ASP A 69 -12.24 7.20 16.51
C ASP A 69 -11.76 6.81 15.12
N TRP A 70 -11.85 7.75 14.17
CA TRP A 70 -11.26 7.56 12.85
C TRP A 70 -9.74 7.63 12.92
N GLU A 71 -9.07 6.54 12.53
CA GLU A 71 -7.62 6.50 12.41
C GLU A 71 -7.15 6.88 11.02
N TYR A 72 -7.86 6.39 10.00
CA TYR A 72 -7.48 6.63 8.62
C TYR A 72 -8.66 6.43 7.67
N VAL A 73 -8.81 7.34 6.74
CA VAL A 73 -9.74 7.20 5.62
C VAL A 73 -9.01 7.51 4.32
N ASP A 74 -9.16 6.64 3.36
CA ASP A 74 -8.62 6.81 2.02
C ASP A 74 -9.68 6.50 0.98
N GLN A 75 -9.74 7.31 -0.06
CA GLN A 75 -10.65 7.10 -1.18
C GLN A 75 -9.92 7.40 -2.49
N ILE A 76 -9.93 6.43 -3.37
CA ILE A 76 -9.22 6.47 -4.64
C ILE A 76 -10.20 6.19 -5.76
N GLU A 77 -10.14 6.98 -6.81
CA GLU A 77 -10.78 6.68 -8.09
C GLU A 77 -9.74 6.74 -9.20
N LEU A 78 -9.58 5.65 -9.93
CA LEU A 78 -8.74 5.55 -11.10
C LEU A 78 -9.62 5.33 -12.34
N SER A 79 -9.46 6.20 -13.32
CA SER A 79 -10.19 6.19 -14.58
C SER A 79 -9.27 6.61 -15.74
N LYS A 80 -9.75 6.63 -16.95
CA LYS A 80 -8.99 7.16 -18.09
C LYS A 80 -8.52 8.61 -17.83
N ALA A 81 -9.36 9.43 -17.21
CA ALA A 81 -9.01 10.82 -16.90
C ALA A 81 -7.84 10.91 -15.93
N SER A 82 -7.84 10.13 -14.82
CA SER A 82 -6.72 10.08 -13.88
C SER A 82 -5.48 9.42 -14.48
N PHE A 83 -5.65 8.43 -15.38
CA PHE A 83 -4.55 7.73 -16.03
C PHE A 83 -3.70 8.65 -16.92
N VAL A 84 -4.34 9.51 -17.72
CA VAL A 84 -3.62 10.41 -18.65
C VAL A 84 -3.15 11.70 -18.00
N ALA A 85 -3.69 12.07 -16.85
CA ALA A 85 -3.35 13.32 -16.17
C ALA A 85 -1.93 13.27 -15.59
N LYS A 86 -1.10 14.29 -15.86
CA LYS A 86 0.23 14.42 -15.25
C LYS A 86 0.18 14.54 -13.72
N SER A 87 -0.84 15.19 -13.19
CA SER A 87 -1.09 15.27 -11.75
C SER A 87 -1.75 14.01 -11.17
N GLY A 88 -2.11 13.06 -12.02
CA GLY A 88 -2.68 11.76 -11.67
C GLY A 88 -1.64 10.65 -11.81
N MET A 89 -1.86 9.76 -12.79
CA MET A 89 -1.00 8.60 -12.99
C MET A 89 0.09 8.80 -14.05
N ASP A 90 0.04 9.87 -14.86
CA ASP A 90 1.00 10.18 -15.92
C ASP A 90 1.34 8.95 -16.79
N TYR A 91 0.31 8.26 -17.26
CA TYR A 91 0.39 7.01 -18.04
C TYR A 91 1.07 5.83 -17.33
N MET A 92 1.27 5.90 -16.02
CA MET A 92 1.82 4.78 -15.24
C MET A 92 0.69 3.80 -14.88
N PRO A 93 0.71 2.55 -15.37
CA PRO A 93 -0.43 1.63 -15.21
C PRO A 93 -0.52 0.98 -13.82
N VAL A 94 0.46 1.17 -12.96
CA VAL A 94 0.50 0.52 -11.65
C VAL A 94 0.43 1.54 -10.54
N PHE A 95 -0.59 1.41 -9.72
CA PHE A 95 -0.79 2.18 -8.50
C PHE A 95 -0.78 1.25 -7.29
N GLY A 96 -0.08 1.63 -6.25
CA GLY A 96 0.00 0.84 -5.02
C GLY A 96 -0.15 1.69 -3.77
N SER A 97 -0.77 1.10 -2.77
CA SER A 97 -0.92 1.66 -1.43
C SER A 97 -0.40 0.69 -0.39
N LEU A 98 0.36 1.17 0.59
CA LEU A 98 0.68 0.44 1.81
C LEU A 98 0.38 1.35 2.98
N ILE A 99 -0.49 0.90 3.88
CA ILE A 99 -0.90 1.62 5.07
C ILE A 99 -0.53 0.78 6.28
N TRP A 100 0.21 1.35 7.20
CA TRP A 100 0.49 0.73 8.49
C TRP A 100 0.00 1.64 9.60
N ILE A 101 -0.90 1.13 10.42
CA ILE A 101 -1.39 1.76 11.65
C ILE A 101 -0.83 0.96 12.82
N CYS A 102 -0.04 1.61 13.68
CA CYS A 102 0.50 1.02 14.89
C CYS A 102 -0.46 1.17 16.07
N GLU A 103 -0.16 0.53 17.18
CA GLU A 103 -0.85 0.74 18.45
C GLU A 103 -0.73 2.21 18.90
N LYS A 104 -1.72 2.70 19.67
CA LYS A 104 -1.84 4.13 20.04
C LYS A 104 -0.60 4.67 20.78
N ASP A 105 0.00 3.86 21.63
CA ASP A 105 1.18 4.24 22.43
C ASP A 105 2.52 3.95 21.75
N PHE A 106 2.50 3.63 20.45
CA PHE A 106 3.74 3.34 19.72
C PHE A 106 4.64 4.57 19.61
N SER A 107 5.93 4.38 19.81
CA SER A 107 6.91 5.46 19.85
C SER A 107 7.00 6.24 18.54
N LYS A 108 6.69 7.54 18.58
CA LYS A 108 6.83 8.46 17.43
C LYS A 108 8.26 8.53 16.91
N SER A 109 9.26 8.40 17.79
CA SER A 109 10.67 8.38 17.38
C SER A 109 11.00 7.14 16.53
N LYS A 110 10.40 5.99 16.85
CA LYS A 110 10.53 4.77 16.03
C LYS A 110 9.87 4.93 14.65
N ILE A 111 8.70 5.58 14.57
CA ILE A 111 8.05 5.89 13.29
C ILE A 111 8.95 6.79 12.43
N ASN A 112 9.48 7.86 13.02
CA ASN A 112 10.38 8.78 12.32
C ASN A 112 11.66 8.08 11.81
N SER A 113 12.26 7.23 12.65
CA SER A 113 13.43 6.43 12.29
C SER A 113 13.13 5.45 11.16
N LEU A 114 11.98 4.78 11.22
CA LEU A 114 11.49 3.90 10.15
C LEU A 114 11.38 4.64 8.82
N VAL A 115 10.70 5.79 8.81
CA VAL A 115 10.55 6.62 7.59
C VAL A 115 11.90 7.09 7.09
N GLY A 116 12.81 7.49 7.98
CA GLY A 116 14.19 7.87 7.61
C GLY A 116 14.95 6.73 6.94
N ASN A 117 14.83 5.51 7.46
CA ASN A 117 15.47 4.33 6.87
C ASN A 117 14.86 3.98 5.51
N ILE A 118 13.52 4.00 5.39
CA ILE A 118 12.84 3.73 4.12
C ILE A 118 13.27 4.76 3.07
N LYS A 119 13.29 6.06 3.42
CA LYS A 119 13.74 7.12 2.50
C LYS A 119 15.19 6.91 2.03
N LYS A 120 16.10 6.51 2.91
CA LYS A 120 17.48 6.20 2.52
C LYS A 120 17.56 5.07 1.52
N ILE A 121 16.79 3.99 1.72
CA ILE A 121 16.78 2.83 0.81
C ILE A 121 16.26 3.23 -0.58
N PHE A 122 15.24 4.09 -0.66
CA PHE A 122 14.55 4.38 -1.92
C PHE A 122 14.98 5.68 -2.61
N ASN A 123 15.55 6.66 -1.91
CA ASN A 123 16.06 7.90 -2.53
C ASN A 123 17.23 7.65 -3.49
N GLU A 124 17.96 6.56 -3.32
CA GLU A 124 19.06 6.18 -4.20
C GLU A 124 18.59 5.39 -5.44
N THR A 125 17.36 4.87 -5.44
CA THR A 125 16.95 3.87 -6.45
C THR A 125 15.62 4.15 -7.15
N ASN A 126 14.71 4.96 -6.60
CA ASN A 126 13.36 5.01 -7.19
C ASN A 126 12.54 6.26 -6.81
N ASN A 127 12.21 7.08 -7.81
CA ASN A 127 11.34 8.26 -7.67
C ASN A 127 9.82 7.91 -7.61
N ASN A 128 9.46 6.63 -7.65
CA ASN A 128 8.08 6.18 -7.82
C ASN A 128 7.36 5.95 -6.49
N LEU A 129 8.00 6.29 -5.36
CA LEU A 129 7.48 6.02 -4.03
C LEU A 129 7.34 7.31 -3.22
N SER A 130 6.18 7.49 -2.62
CA SER A 130 5.91 8.59 -1.68
C SER A 130 5.54 8.04 -0.31
N ILE A 131 6.07 8.65 0.76
CA ILE A 131 5.84 8.21 2.14
C ILE A 131 5.33 9.39 2.95
N GLY A 132 4.16 9.20 3.56
CA GLY A 132 3.56 10.11 4.53
C GLY A 132 3.60 9.53 5.95
N ILE A 133 3.83 10.39 6.94
CA ILE A 133 3.69 10.04 8.36
C ILE A 133 2.25 10.34 8.75
N LEU A 134 1.60 9.34 9.36
CA LEU A 134 0.29 9.46 9.97
C LEU A 134 0.43 9.71 11.47
N GLU A 135 -0.67 10.04 12.13
CA GLU A 135 -0.66 10.19 13.57
C GLU A 135 -0.14 8.92 14.28
N ASN A 136 -0.64 7.75 13.86
CA ASN A 136 -0.24 6.47 14.43
C ASN A 136 0.24 5.50 13.34
N GLY A 137 1.22 5.90 12.53
CA GLY A 137 1.74 5.02 11.51
C GLY A 137 2.31 5.72 10.28
N ILE A 138 2.24 5.03 9.14
CA ILE A 138 2.70 5.56 7.85
C ILE A 138 1.74 5.19 6.73
N SER A 139 1.70 6.06 5.71
CA SER A 139 1.11 5.75 4.41
C SER A 139 2.18 5.78 3.34
N VAL A 140 2.15 4.82 2.43
CA VAL A 140 3.06 4.74 1.29
C VAL A 140 2.24 4.64 0.02
N ARG A 141 2.67 5.39 -0.99
CA ARG A 141 2.10 5.32 -2.35
C ARG A 141 3.19 4.95 -3.33
N PHE A 142 2.84 4.05 -4.22
CA PHE A 142 3.65 3.67 -5.36
C PHE A 142 2.93 4.05 -6.65
N LEU A 143 3.67 4.59 -7.61
CA LEU A 143 3.18 4.83 -8.97
C LEU A 143 4.27 4.40 -9.94
N GLY A 144 3.95 3.55 -10.91
CA GLY A 144 4.96 3.05 -11.84
C GLY A 144 4.40 2.17 -12.94
N SER A 145 5.31 1.55 -13.69
CA SER A 145 4.96 0.67 -14.82
C SER A 145 5.01 -0.82 -14.46
N SER A 146 5.62 -1.17 -13.34
CA SER A 146 5.92 -2.56 -12.96
C SER A 146 5.29 -2.93 -11.62
N SER A 147 4.38 -3.90 -11.64
CA SER A 147 3.82 -4.48 -10.41
C SER A 147 4.88 -5.26 -9.62
N GLN A 148 5.88 -5.81 -10.32
CA GLN A 148 7.00 -6.49 -9.66
C GLN A 148 7.81 -5.52 -8.80
N ASP A 149 8.10 -4.32 -9.32
CA ASP A 149 8.84 -3.30 -8.58
C ASP A 149 8.02 -2.78 -7.39
N ALA A 150 6.71 -2.59 -7.57
CA ALA A 150 5.82 -2.24 -6.47
C ALA A 150 5.86 -3.30 -5.35
N ARG A 151 5.78 -4.59 -5.70
CA ARG A 151 5.85 -5.68 -4.73
C ARG A 151 7.21 -5.73 -4.02
N LYS A 152 8.32 -5.54 -4.73
CA LYS A 152 9.66 -5.46 -4.11
C LYS A 152 9.74 -4.31 -3.11
N CYS A 153 9.26 -3.13 -3.49
CA CYS A 153 9.20 -1.97 -2.60
C CYS A 153 8.37 -2.26 -1.34
N PHE A 154 7.16 -2.78 -1.50
CA PHE A 154 6.28 -3.08 -0.38
C PHE A 154 6.82 -4.19 0.52
N PHE A 155 7.45 -5.21 -0.04
CA PHE A 155 8.12 -6.26 0.73
C PHE A 155 9.26 -5.69 1.58
N CYS A 156 10.10 -4.83 1.01
CA CYS A 156 11.19 -4.19 1.72
C CYS A 156 10.64 -3.32 2.89
N ILE A 157 9.60 -2.54 2.65
CA ILE A 157 8.96 -1.71 3.68
C ILE A 157 8.31 -2.58 4.75
N TRP A 158 7.63 -3.63 4.38
CA TRP A 158 7.05 -4.61 5.30
C TRP A 158 8.10 -5.23 6.23
N LYS A 159 9.27 -5.63 5.70
CA LYS A 159 10.40 -6.09 6.53
C LYS A 159 10.81 -5.04 7.56
N GLN A 160 10.93 -3.77 7.18
CA GLN A 160 11.28 -2.68 8.07
C GLN A 160 10.22 -2.46 9.17
N ILE A 161 8.93 -2.52 8.80
CA ILE A 161 7.82 -2.42 9.77
C ILE A 161 7.88 -3.56 10.77
N ARG A 162 8.04 -4.80 10.32
CA ARG A 162 8.15 -5.96 11.21
C ARG A 162 9.34 -5.84 12.15
N SER A 163 10.48 -5.38 11.63
CA SER A 163 11.69 -5.17 12.44
C SER A 163 11.46 -4.13 13.56
N VAL A 164 10.84 -2.98 13.26
CA VAL A 164 10.60 -1.94 14.27
C VAL A 164 9.56 -2.36 15.30
N CYS A 165 8.64 -3.28 14.94
CA CYS A 165 7.68 -3.89 15.85
C CYS A 165 8.26 -5.05 16.66
N GLY A 166 9.49 -5.50 16.40
CA GLY A 166 10.09 -6.66 17.04
C GLY A 166 9.53 -8.00 16.57
N PHE A 167 8.90 -8.05 15.41
CA PHE A 167 8.42 -9.30 14.81
C PHE A 167 9.52 -10.01 14.02
N CYS A 168 9.37 -11.32 13.88
CA CYS A 168 10.26 -12.10 13.01
C CYS A 168 10.22 -11.59 11.58
N GLU A 169 11.31 -11.73 10.82
CA GLU A 169 11.31 -11.43 9.40
C GLU A 169 10.16 -12.14 8.68
N PRO A 170 9.54 -11.48 7.70
CA PRO A 170 8.46 -12.09 6.96
C PRO A 170 9.00 -13.29 6.19
N LYS A 171 8.35 -14.43 6.36
CA LYS A 171 8.60 -15.57 5.50
C LYS A 171 7.91 -15.31 4.16
N TYR A 172 8.63 -15.62 3.10
CA TYR A 172 8.10 -15.48 1.77
C TYR A 172 6.82 -16.31 1.61
N GLN A 173 5.75 -15.68 1.17
CA GLN A 173 4.50 -16.39 0.94
C GLN A 173 4.48 -16.89 -0.51
N GLY A 174 4.34 -18.22 -0.70
CA GLY A 174 4.36 -18.87 -2.02
C GLY A 174 3.28 -18.42 -3.01
N VAL A 175 2.34 -17.58 -2.56
CA VAL A 175 1.30 -16.94 -3.40
C VAL A 175 1.78 -15.66 -4.09
N TRP A 176 2.92 -15.11 -3.72
CA TRP A 176 3.50 -13.98 -4.44
C TRP A 176 4.38 -14.53 -5.56
N PRO A 177 3.95 -14.49 -6.83
CA PRO A 177 4.76 -15.00 -7.93
C PRO A 177 6.09 -14.24 -8.03
N LEU A 178 7.14 -14.89 -8.46
CA LEU A 178 8.47 -14.34 -8.71
C LEU A 178 9.42 -14.33 -7.49
N GLN A 179 9.42 -15.42 -6.76
CA GLN A 179 10.30 -15.59 -5.61
C GLN A 179 11.76 -15.84 -5.97
N ASP A 180 12.02 -16.40 -7.13
CA ASP A 180 13.33 -16.96 -7.47
C ASP A 180 14.39 -15.92 -7.83
N SER A 181 14.07 -14.65 -7.92
CA SER A 181 15.00 -13.59 -8.33
C SER A 181 15.32 -12.56 -7.23
N MET A 182 14.89 -12.79 -5.99
CA MET A 182 15.14 -11.84 -4.89
C MET A 182 16.23 -12.32 -3.91
N ASN A 183 17.34 -12.79 -4.44
CA ASN A 183 18.57 -12.83 -3.66
C ASN A 183 19.14 -11.41 -3.61
N TYR A 184 18.92 -10.72 -2.46
CA TYR A 184 19.61 -9.49 -2.06
C TYR A 184 20.47 -9.79 -0.85
#